data_ca93aa017220b7ec613be202d3814a9e
#
_entry.id   ca93aa017220b7ec613be202d3814a9e
#
_cell.length_a   1.000
_cell.length_b   1.000
_cell.length_c   1.000
_cell.angle_alpha   90.00
_cell.angle_beta   90.00
_cell.angle_gamma   90.00
#
_symmetry.space_group_name_H-M   'P 1'
#
loop_
_entity.id
_entity.type
_entity.pdbx_description
1 polymer ?
#
loop_
_entity_poly.entity_id
_entity_poly.type
_entity_poly.pdbx_seq_one_letter_code
_entity_poly.pdbx_strand_id
1 'polypeptide(L)' 'MKHDNVTHELVDRASNLRKNQTEEEGKLWNLYLKKISPRFTRQKIIGSYIVDFYCPKCKLCVELDGND' A
#
# COMPACT_ATOMS: atom_id res chain seq x y z
N MET A 1 -16.33 13.62 -10.06
CA MET A 1 -15.96 12.97 -10.06
C MET A 1 -15.79 12.07 -9.72
N LYS A 2 -15.85 11.47 -9.76
CA LYS A 2 -15.81 10.63 -9.44
C LYS A 2 -14.93 9.92 -9.37
N HIS A 3 -14.61 9.33 -8.81
CA HIS A 3 -13.83 8.59 -8.77
C HIS A 3 -13.89 7.45 -8.83
N ASP A 4 -14.17 7.31 -9.05
CA ASP A 4 -14.24 6.50 -9.42
C ASP A 4 -14.00 5.14 -9.25
N ASN A 5 -13.20 4.52 -9.07
CA ASN A 5 -12.87 3.13 -8.90
C ASN A 5 -12.67 2.74 -7.45
N VAL A 6 -12.82 3.68 -6.58
CA VAL A 6 -12.64 3.45 -5.16
C VAL A 6 -13.99 3.11 -4.55
N THR A 7 -14.13 1.89 -4.06
CA THR A 7 -15.37 1.42 -3.46
C THR A 7 -15.17 1.20 -1.97
N HIS A 8 -16.28 1.06 -1.25
CA HIS A 8 -16.20 0.73 0.16
C HIS A 8 -15.47 -0.57 0.40
N GLU A 9 -15.68 -1.53 -0.50
CA GLU A 9 -14.99 -2.82 -0.38
C GLU A 9 -13.49 -2.66 -0.45
N LEU A 10 -13.02 -1.85 -1.40
CA LEU A 10 -11.58 -1.63 -1.53
C LEU A 10 -11.02 -0.88 -0.33
N VAL A 11 -11.75 0.12 0.15
CA VAL A 11 -11.32 0.89 1.31
C VAL A 11 -11.21 -0.02 2.53
N ASP A 12 -12.24 -0.86 2.75
CA ASP A 12 -12.23 -1.77 3.88
C ASP A 12 -11.11 -2.80 3.75
N ARG A 13 -10.88 -3.30 2.54
CA ARG A 13 -9.83 -4.27 2.31
C ARG A 13 -8.47 -3.67 2.58
N ALA A 14 -8.23 -2.45 2.09
CA ALA A 14 -6.95 -1.78 2.31
C ALA A 14 -6.73 -1.55 3.81
N SER A 15 -7.78 -1.16 4.52
CA SER A 15 -7.69 -0.96 5.95
C SER A 15 -7.33 -2.26 6.67
N ASN A 16 -8.00 -3.36 6.28
CA ASN A 16 -7.70 -4.66 6.87
C ASN A 16 -6.28 -5.10 6.57
N LEU A 17 -5.82 -4.87 5.35
CA LEU A 17 -4.45 -5.25 5.00
C LEU A 17 -3.43 -4.47 5.80
N ARG A 18 -3.69 -3.19 6.07
CA ARG A 18 -2.78 -2.42 6.91
C ARG A 18 -2.73 -2.92 8.33
N LYS A 19 -3.86 -3.43 8.84
CA LYS A 19 -3.91 -3.98 10.19
C LYS A 19 -3.27 -5.35 10.28
N ASN A 20 -3.32 -6.11 9.20
CA ASN A 20 -2.89 -7.50 9.18
C ASN A 20 -1.75 -7.71 8.19
N GLN A 21 -0.82 -6.78 8.17
CA GLN A 21 0.31 -6.88 7.24
C GLN A 21 1.18 -8.07 7.62
N THR A 22 1.86 -8.61 6.60
CA THR A 22 2.78 -9.71 6.85
C THR A 22 4.01 -9.20 7.60
N GLU A 23 4.78 -10.15 8.11
CA GLU A 23 5.99 -9.80 8.83
C GLU A 23 6.96 -9.03 7.95
N GLU A 24 7.12 -9.47 6.71
CA GLU A 24 8.02 -8.80 5.78
C GLU A 24 7.55 -7.40 5.46
N GLU A 25 6.25 -7.23 5.25
CA GLU A 25 5.69 -5.92 5.01
C GLU A 25 5.92 -5.00 6.20
N GLY A 26 5.73 -5.53 7.39
CA GLY A 26 5.92 -4.75 8.60
C GLY A 26 7.37 -4.33 8.77
N LYS A 27 8.30 -5.23 8.51
CA LYS A 27 9.71 -4.90 8.62
C LYS A 27 10.11 -3.83 7.62
N LEU A 28 9.73 -4.00 6.36
CA LEU A 28 10.09 -3.04 5.34
C LEU A 28 9.52 -1.66 5.67
N TRP A 29 8.27 -1.63 6.08
CA TRP A 29 7.63 -0.36 6.41
C TRP A 29 8.26 0.29 7.64
N ASN A 30 8.34 -0.44 8.74
CA ASN A 30 8.76 0.13 10.01
C ASN A 30 10.23 0.49 10.04
N LEU A 31 11.07 -0.32 9.39
CA LEU A 31 12.51 -0.08 9.44
C LEU A 31 12.99 0.88 8.38
N TYR A 32 12.27 0.98 7.27
CA TYR A 32 12.77 1.76 6.14
C TYR A 32 11.76 2.73 5.58
N LEU A 33 10.66 2.22 5.02
CA LEU A 33 9.84 3.04 4.14
C LEU A 33 9.16 4.22 4.82
N LYS A 34 8.75 4.06 6.06
CA LYS A 34 8.08 5.18 6.71
C LYS A 34 9.05 6.29 7.11
N LYS A 35 10.33 6.04 7.02
CA LYS A 35 11.36 6.98 7.44
C LYS A 35 12.04 7.71 6.30
N ILE A 36 11.90 7.21 5.08
CA ILE A 36 12.66 7.77 3.97
C ILE A 36 11.88 8.87 3.26
N SER A 37 12.60 9.59 2.44
CA SER A 37 12.06 10.64 1.60
C SER A 37 12.48 10.34 0.17
N PRO A 38 11.59 10.45 -0.81
CA PRO A 38 10.19 10.86 -0.68
C PRO A 38 9.34 9.81 0.02
N ARG A 39 8.18 10.26 0.48
CA ARG A 39 7.33 9.46 1.35
C ARG A 39 6.61 8.34 0.60
N PHE A 40 6.52 7.20 1.24
CA PHE A 40 5.71 6.09 0.77
C PHE A 40 4.42 5.99 1.58
N THR A 41 3.40 5.40 0.97
CA THR A 41 2.17 5.03 1.67
C THR A 41 1.99 3.53 1.58
N ARG A 42 1.21 2.99 2.51
CA ARG A 42 0.94 1.55 2.56
C ARG A 42 -0.43 1.24 1.99
N GLN A 43 -0.54 0.09 1.34
CA GLN A 43 -1.81 -0.43 0.87
C GLN A 43 -2.60 0.63 0.11
N LYS A 44 -1.99 1.13 -0.95
CA LYS A 44 -2.56 2.19 -1.74
C LYS A 44 -3.50 1.62 -2.79
N ILE A 45 -4.71 2.17 -2.85
CA ILE A 45 -5.68 1.79 -3.87
C ILE A 45 -5.35 2.54 -5.15
N ILE A 46 -5.09 1.80 -6.22
CA ILE A 46 -4.84 2.36 -7.53
C ILE A 46 -5.77 1.66 -8.50
N GLY A 47 -6.77 2.39 -9.00
CA GLY A 47 -7.80 1.78 -9.81
C GLY A 47 -8.55 0.76 -8.99
N SER A 48 -8.54 -0.48 -9.43
CA SER A 48 -9.18 -1.57 -8.70
C SER A 48 -8.16 -2.45 -7.99
N TYR A 49 -6.91 -2.00 -7.90
CA TYR A 49 -5.84 -2.75 -7.24
C TYR A 49 -5.45 -2.09 -5.94
N ILE A 50 -4.89 -2.91 -5.05
CA ILE A 50 -4.27 -2.42 -3.83
C ILE A 50 -2.81 -2.83 -3.90
N VAL A 51 -1.90 -1.84 -3.94
CA VAL A 51 -0.46 -2.13 -3.95
C VAL A 51 0.09 -2.01 -2.55
N ASP A 52 1.12 -2.78 -2.25
CA ASP A 52 1.65 -2.85 -0.90
C ASP A 52 2.21 -1.50 -0.44
N PHE A 53 3.03 -0.88 -1.26
CA PHE A 53 3.62 0.41 -0.95
C PHE A 53 3.67 1.26 -2.20
N TYR A 54 3.45 2.55 -2.04
CA TYR A 54 3.41 3.46 -3.17
C TYR A 54 4.03 4.79 -2.81
N CYS A 55 4.89 5.29 -3.71
CA CYS A 55 5.46 6.61 -3.58
C CYS A 55 4.84 7.52 -4.64
N PRO A 56 3.92 8.42 -4.24
CA PRO A 56 3.27 9.27 -5.23
C PRO A 56 4.23 10.16 -5.99
N LYS A 57 5.24 10.65 -5.31
CA LYS A 57 6.18 11.56 -5.94
C LYS A 57 7.01 10.87 -7.01
N CYS A 58 7.43 9.64 -6.73
CA CYS A 58 8.23 8.87 -7.67
C CYS A 58 7.38 8.05 -8.62
N LYS A 59 6.11 7.91 -8.31
CA LYS A 59 5.18 7.04 -9.04
C LYS A 59 5.72 5.62 -9.07
N LEU A 60 6.20 5.18 -7.91
CA LEU A 60 6.84 3.89 -7.77
C LEU A 60 5.99 3.01 -6.88
N CYS A 61 5.67 1.82 -7.36
CA CYS A 61 4.99 0.81 -6.58
C CYS A 61 5.98 -0.24 -6.13
N VAL A 62 5.87 -0.64 -4.87
CA VAL A 62 6.68 -1.74 -4.34
C VAL A 62 5.72 -2.79 -3.83
N GLU A 63 5.88 -4.02 -4.30
CA GLU A 63 5.08 -5.14 -3.84
C GLU A 63 5.99 -6.26 -3.40
N LEU A 64 5.67 -6.83 -2.25
CA LEU A 64 6.38 -7.99 -1.76
C LEU A 64 5.68 -9.23 -2.27
N ASP A 65 6.44 -10.07 -2.95
CA ASP A 65 5.91 -11.26 -3.56
C ASP A 65 5.98 -12.37 -2.53
N GLY A 66 5.09 -12.30 -1.62
CA GLY A 66 5.17 -13.21 -0.52
C GLY A 66 4.59 -14.54 -0.73
N ASN A 67 4.23 -14.99 -1.48
CA ASN A 67 3.67 -16.11 -1.32
C ASN A 67 3.69 -17.09 -1.97
N ASP A 68 3.66 -17.18 -2.31
CA ASP A 68 3.45 -17.97 -2.76
C ASP A 68 3.53 -18.78 -2.55
#